data_d203d7fc692a796301e490e00eb9eda0
#
_entry.id   d203d7fc692a796301e490e00eb9eda0
#
_cell.length_a   1.000
_cell.length_b   1.000
_cell.length_c   1.000
_cell.angle_alpha   90.00
_cell.angle_beta   90.00
_cell.angle_gamma   90.00
#
_symmetry.space_group_name_H-M   'P 1'
#
loop_
_entity.id
_entity.type
_entity.pdbx_description
1 polymer ?
#
loop_
_entity_poly.entity_id
_entity_poly.type
_entity_poly.pdbx_seq_one_letter_code
_entity_poly.pdbx_strand_id
1 'polypeptide(L)'
;MQTQVGRNAAAGGSEPLLEIRAVTKQFVSTRVLTGVSLEIHQGEFLTILGASGSGKTTLLRLVAGLEQLDVWMSGERLDTLPPYRRRVNTVFQHYALFPHLSVFENVAYGLRVQKVNRADVPERVKKALAMVKMGEFAARSPSQLSGGQQQRIALARALVNRPRLLLLDEPLSALDANLRRQMQIELKSLQREVGISFLFVTHDQEEAMALSDRIALLRSGELEQVSTPREIYNCPASAYTAQFIGQTNLLRGRVEQGWTRCGLLTWRCRDVADGPATFSLRPESVRLRPDGRGSGARDGLREADFARPANDAQPPSDDTVRFRATIRHQIFGGATDLLGIACADGAMLLARIPSRGGLEGEHEFEFSPSDAVRVRDGLNSEL
;
A
#
# COMPACT_ATOMS: atom_id res chain seq x y z
N MET A 1 2.60 -23.56 -21.49
CA MET A 1 1.92 -24.07 -20.30
C MET A 1 1.38 -22.85 -19.56
N GLN A 2 0.07 -22.62 -19.67
CA GLN A 2 -0.61 -21.44 -19.10
C GLN A 2 -0.75 -21.63 -17.60
N THR A 3 -0.10 -20.75 -16.84
CA THR A 3 -0.23 -20.71 -15.38
C THR A 3 -1.56 -20.02 -15.04
N GLN A 4 -2.54 -20.77 -14.60
CA GLN A 4 -3.77 -20.25 -14.01
C GLN A 4 -3.43 -19.48 -12.73
N VAL A 5 -3.56 -18.16 -12.76
CA VAL A 5 -3.60 -17.32 -11.57
C VAL A 5 -4.92 -17.61 -10.88
N GLY A 6 -4.83 -18.11 -9.65
CA GLY A 6 -5.95 -18.56 -8.84
C GLY A 6 -7.04 -17.49 -8.70
N ARG A 7 -8.25 -17.84 -9.11
CA ARG A 7 -9.48 -17.11 -8.74
C ARG A 7 -9.69 -17.31 -7.23
N ASN A 8 -9.32 -16.32 -6.43
CA ASN A 8 -9.81 -16.23 -5.07
C ASN A 8 -11.25 -15.74 -5.10
N ALA A 9 -12.18 -16.69 -4.97
CA ALA A 9 -13.59 -16.44 -4.77
C ALA A 9 -13.80 -16.02 -3.30
N ALA A 10 -13.98 -14.72 -3.04
CA ALA A 10 -14.61 -14.23 -1.82
C ALA A 10 -15.09 -12.79 -2.02
N ALA A 11 -16.29 -12.63 -2.59
CA ALA A 11 -17.28 -11.59 -2.29
C ALA A 11 -18.39 -11.68 -3.35
N GLY A 12 -19.64 -11.66 -2.93
CA GLY A 12 -20.83 -11.90 -3.73
C GLY A 12 -20.84 -11.26 -5.12
N GLY A 13 -21.22 -12.03 -6.12
CA GLY A 13 -21.16 -11.76 -7.54
C GLY A 13 -21.94 -10.54 -8.01
N SER A 14 -21.40 -9.34 -7.83
CA SER A 14 -21.79 -8.16 -8.57
C SER A 14 -20.78 -7.93 -9.69
N GLU A 15 -21.26 -7.65 -10.90
CA GLU A 15 -20.42 -7.27 -12.03
C GLU A 15 -19.47 -6.12 -11.62
N PRO A 16 -18.18 -6.17 -12.01
CA PRO A 16 -17.25 -5.08 -11.71
C PRO A 16 -17.72 -3.78 -12.37
N LEU A 17 -17.52 -2.64 -11.68
CA LEU A 17 -17.77 -1.33 -12.24
C LEU A 17 -16.86 -1.05 -13.43
N LEU A 18 -15.57 -1.35 -13.28
CA LEU A 18 -14.55 -1.21 -14.31
C LEU A 18 -13.72 -2.49 -14.41
N GLU A 19 -13.43 -2.90 -15.63
CA GLU A 19 -12.56 -4.04 -15.92
C GLU A 19 -11.51 -3.66 -16.96
N ILE A 20 -10.27 -3.93 -16.63
CA ILE A 20 -9.09 -3.82 -17.48
C ILE A 20 -8.63 -5.24 -17.79
N ARG A 21 -8.52 -5.61 -19.08
CA ARG A 21 -8.22 -6.99 -19.49
C ARG A 21 -6.89 -7.04 -20.25
N ALA A 22 -5.89 -7.68 -19.65
CA ALA A 22 -4.59 -7.99 -20.26
C ALA A 22 -3.95 -6.82 -21.03
N VAL A 23 -4.05 -5.61 -20.46
CA VAL A 23 -3.60 -4.39 -21.10
C VAL A 23 -2.09 -4.36 -21.23
N THR A 24 -1.60 -4.18 -22.46
CA THR A 24 -0.18 -3.96 -22.78
C THR A 24 -0.02 -2.62 -23.49
N LYS A 25 0.90 -1.78 -23.01
CA LYS A 25 1.18 -0.46 -23.60
C LYS A 25 2.65 -0.27 -23.82
N GLN A 26 2.99 0.19 -25.03
CA GLN A 26 4.34 0.51 -25.41
C GLN A 26 4.39 1.96 -25.95
N PHE A 27 5.41 2.72 -25.57
CA PHE A 27 5.73 4.02 -26.13
C PHE A 27 7.07 3.92 -26.86
N VAL A 28 7.06 4.17 -28.16
CA VAL A 28 8.24 4.02 -29.03
C VAL A 28 8.87 2.63 -28.85
N SER A 29 9.96 2.53 -28.10
CA SER A 29 10.67 1.26 -27.82
C SER A 29 10.45 0.73 -26.41
N THR A 30 9.85 1.51 -25.50
CA THR A 30 9.72 1.15 -24.08
C THR A 30 8.35 0.58 -23.78
N ARG A 31 8.28 -0.68 -23.32
CA ARG A 31 7.07 -1.29 -22.81
C ARG A 31 6.81 -0.79 -21.40
N VAL A 32 5.68 -0.12 -21.20
CA VAL A 32 5.31 0.51 -19.93
C VAL A 32 4.29 -0.31 -19.14
N LEU A 33 3.43 -1.05 -19.85
CA LEU A 33 2.48 -1.99 -19.23
C LEU A 33 2.55 -3.32 -19.97
N THR A 34 2.46 -4.42 -19.23
CA THR A 34 2.55 -5.78 -19.76
C THR A 34 1.44 -6.65 -19.15
N GLY A 35 0.39 -6.93 -19.93
CA GLY A 35 -0.66 -7.88 -19.58
C GLY A 35 -1.45 -7.52 -18.31
N VAL A 36 -1.58 -6.24 -17.97
CA VAL A 36 -2.26 -5.79 -16.74
C VAL A 36 -3.74 -6.09 -16.80
N SER A 37 -4.25 -6.87 -15.84
CA SER A 37 -5.68 -7.12 -15.65
C SER A 37 -6.11 -6.68 -14.26
N LEU A 38 -7.14 -5.83 -14.16
CA LEU A 38 -7.57 -5.22 -12.91
C LEU A 38 -9.08 -4.95 -12.94
N GLU A 39 -9.75 -5.24 -11.83
CA GLU A 39 -11.16 -4.96 -11.65
C GLU A 39 -11.36 -3.95 -10.51
N ILE A 40 -12.31 -3.03 -10.69
CA ILE A 40 -12.77 -2.08 -9.68
C ILE A 40 -14.24 -2.34 -9.41
N HIS A 41 -14.60 -2.48 -8.14
CA HIS A 41 -15.99 -2.72 -7.74
C HIS A 41 -16.72 -1.42 -7.43
N GLN A 42 -18.07 -1.48 -7.42
CA GLN A 42 -18.90 -0.32 -7.09
C GLN A 42 -18.63 0.17 -5.65
N GLY A 43 -18.37 1.46 -5.48
CA GLY A 43 -18.10 2.08 -4.19
C GLY A 43 -16.73 1.76 -3.60
N GLU A 44 -15.84 1.09 -4.35
CA GLU A 44 -14.49 0.71 -3.91
C GLU A 44 -13.52 1.89 -3.98
N PHE A 45 -12.65 1.98 -2.99
CA PHE A 45 -11.44 2.81 -3.02
C PHE A 45 -10.24 1.91 -3.39
N LEU A 46 -9.90 1.83 -4.67
CA LEU A 46 -8.76 1.06 -5.16
C LEU A 46 -7.54 1.98 -5.35
N THR A 47 -6.39 1.58 -4.81
CA THR A 47 -5.14 2.30 -5.02
C THR A 47 -4.20 1.52 -5.93
N ILE A 48 -3.65 2.19 -6.95
CA ILE A 48 -2.49 1.71 -7.70
C ILE A 48 -1.24 2.27 -7.03
N LEU A 49 -0.44 1.39 -6.46
CA LEU A 49 0.80 1.70 -5.75
C LEU A 49 1.99 1.15 -6.53
N GLY A 50 3.15 1.79 -6.44
CA GLY A 50 4.38 1.31 -7.08
C GLY A 50 5.45 2.38 -7.17
N ALA A 51 6.68 1.99 -7.50
CA ALA A 51 7.80 2.90 -7.69
C ALA A 51 7.55 3.89 -8.85
N SER A 52 8.32 4.98 -8.89
CA SER A 52 8.33 5.90 -10.04
C SER A 52 8.66 5.14 -11.32
N GLY A 53 7.94 5.42 -12.41
CA GLY A 53 8.13 4.74 -13.68
C GLY A 53 7.50 3.33 -13.80
N SER A 54 6.79 2.83 -12.77
CA SER A 54 6.15 1.50 -12.85
C SER A 54 4.91 1.42 -13.77
N GLY A 55 4.44 2.54 -14.35
CA GLY A 55 3.30 2.56 -15.27
C GLY A 55 1.97 3.06 -14.67
N LYS A 56 1.93 3.49 -13.40
CA LYS A 56 0.71 3.92 -12.67
C LYS A 56 -0.09 5.00 -13.40
N THR A 57 0.55 6.13 -13.72
CA THR A 57 -0.09 7.24 -14.43
C THR A 57 -0.54 6.83 -15.83
N THR A 58 0.21 5.94 -16.50
CA THR A 58 -0.20 5.40 -17.80
C THR A 58 -1.49 4.59 -17.66
N LEU A 59 -1.59 3.71 -16.65
CA LEU A 59 -2.79 2.92 -16.39
C LEU A 59 -3.99 3.83 -16.08
N LEU A 60 -3.80 4.87 -15.26
CA LEU A 60 -4.84 5.86 -14.98
C LEU A 60 -5.29 6.62 -16.24
N ARG A 61 -4.35 7.04 -17.11
CA ARG A 61 -4.66 7.73 -18.38
C ARG A 61 -5.44 6.88 -19.35
N LEU A 62 -5.20 5.56 -19.36
CA LEU A 62 -5.99 4.61 -20.16
C LEU A 62 -7.45 4.59 -19.72
N VAL A 63 -7.70 4.52 -18.40
CA VAL A 63 -9.06 4.59 -17.84
C VAL A 63 -9.70 5.94 -18.13
N ALA A 64 -8.95 7.04 -18.03
CA ALA A 64 -9.43 8.39 -18.37
C ALA A 64 -9.77 8.57 -19.85
N GLY A 65 -9.27 7.69 -20.73
CA GLY A 65 -9.47 7.80 -22.17
C GLY A 65 -8.49 8.74 -22.88
N LEU A 66 -7.42 9.11 -22.20
CA LEU A 66 -6.33 9.92 -22.77
C LEU A 66 -5.35 9.06 -23.58
N GLU A 67 -5.46 7.73 -23.43
CA GLU A 67 -4.73 6.72 -24.18
C GLU A 67 -5.69 5.65 -24.67
N GLN A 68 -5.40 5.02 -25.84
CA GLN A 68 -6.28 3.99 -26.41
C GLN A 68 -5.90 2.61 -25.90
N LEU A 69 -6.86 1.86 -25.37
CA LEU A 69 -6.78 0.44 -25.05
C LEU A 69 -8.13 -0.14 -24.57
N ASP A 70 -8.23 -1.47 -24.54
CA ASP A 70 -9.43 -2.21 -24.15
C ASP A 70 -9.75 -2.04 -22.65
N VAL A 71 -10.68 -1.16 -22.33
CA VAL A 71 -11.22 -0.90 -20.99
C VAL A 71 -12.74 -1.02 -21.03
N TRP A 72 -13.31 -1.71 -20.06
CA TRP A 72 -14.74 -1.95 -19.95
C TRP A 72 -15.31 -1.31 -18.69
N MET A 73 -16.50 -0.73 -18.75
CA MET A 73 -17.23 -0.23 -17.60
C MET A 73 -18.65 -0.74 -17.63
N SER A 74 -19.06 -1.48 -16.60
CA SER A 74 -20.41 -2.07 -16.50
C SER A 74 -20.83 -2.82 -17.79
N GLY A 75 -19.92 -3.63 -18.33
CA GLY A 75 -20.15 -4.42 -19.55
C GLY A 75 -20.01 -3.65 -20.88
N GLU A 76 -19.86 -2.32 -20.87
CA GLU A 76 -19.68 -1.52 -22.08
C GLU A 76 -18.20 -1.17 -22.33
N ARG A 77 -17.76 -1.23 -23.58
CA ARG A 77 -16.40 -0.81 -23.97
C ARG A 77 -16.23 0.70 -23.84
N LEU A 78 -15.25 1.13 -23.03
CA LEU A 78 -14.93 2.56 -22.87
C LEU A 78 -14.01 3.10 -23.97
N ASP A 79 -13.19 2.27 -24.59
CA ASP A 79 -12.23 2.66 -25.63
C ASP A 79 -12.91 3.30 -26.85
N THR A 80 -14.14 2.94 -27.14
CA THR A 80 -14.96 3.55 -28.21
C THR A 80 -15.51 4.93 -27.85
N LEU A 81 -15.48 5.30 -26.56
CA LEU A 81 -16.01 6.57 -26.07
C LEU A 81 -14.89 7.61 -25.91
N PRO A 82 -15.07 8.83 -26.43
CA PRO A 82 -14.14 9.91 -26.14
C PRO A 82 -14.16 10.28 -24.65
N PRO A 83 -13.06 10.83 -24.08
CA PRO A 83 -12.92 11.11 -22.65
C PRO A 83 -14.12 11.85 -22.03
N TYR A 84 -14.65 12.85 -22.71
CA TYR A 84 -15.75 13.68 -22.23
C TYR A 84 -17.12 12.98 -22.16
N ARG A 85 -17.27 11.80 -22.78
CA ARG A 85 -18.48 10.97 -22.71
C ARG A 85 -18.37 9.85 -21.67
N ARG A 86 -17.16 9.58 -21.16
CA ARG A 86 -16.98 8.60 -20.11
C ARG A 86 -17.53 9.14 -18.78
N ARG A 87 -18.21 8.30 -18.00
CA ARG A 87 -18.67 8.67 -16.66
C ARG A 87 -17.53 8.59 -15.64
N VAL A 88 -16.37 9.11 -16.03
CA VAL A 88 -15.12 9.13 -15.28
C VAL A 88 -14.62 10.56 -15.22
N ASN A 89 -14.20 11.03 -14.07
CA ASN A 89 -13.55 12.34 -13.94
C ASN A 89 -12.18 12.18 -13.28
N THR A 90 -11.25 13.08 -13.61
CA THR A 90 -9.86 13.04 -13.12
C THR A 90 -9.52 14.29 -12.33
N VAL A 91 -8.87 14.09 -11.18
CA VAL A 91 -8.13 15.11 -10.44
C VAL A 91 -6.64 14.87 -10.69
N PHE A 92 -5.99 15.85 -11.30
CA PHE A 92 -4.55 15.78 -11.64
C PHE A 92 -3.68 16.21 -10.48
N GLN A 93 -2.41 15.83 -10.49
CA GLN A 93 -1.41 16.10 -9.47
C GLN A 93 -1.28 17.60 -9.11
N HIS A 94 -1.36 18.49 -10.11
CA HIS A 94 -1.32 19.94 -9.94
C HIS A 94 -2.71 20.59 -9.98
N TYR A 95 -3.76 19.82 -9.67
CA TYR A 95 -5.17 20.24 -9.60
C TYR A 95 -5.76 20.76 -10.91
N ALA A 96 -4.95 21.28 -11.82
CA ALA A 96 -5.30 21.84 -13.13
C ALA A 96 -6.51 22.83 -13.10
N LEU A 97 -6.57 23.67 -12.06
CA LEU A 97 -7.59 24.72 -11.97
C LEU A 97 -7.31 25.79 -13.02
N PHE A 98 -8.36 26.32 -13.61
CA PHE A 98 -8.27 27.44 -14.55
C PHE A 98 -7.98 28.74 -13.79
N PRO A 99 -6.79 29.34 -13.90
CA PRO A 99 -6.37 30.46 -13.06
C PRO A 99 -7.15 31.76 -13.32
N HIS A 100 -7.70 31.91 -14.51
CA HIS A 100 -8.49 33.06 -14.95
C HIS A 100 -9.98 32.97 -14.59
N LEU A 101 -10.44 31.84 -14.04
CA LEU A 101 -11.80 31.60 -13.61
C LEU A 101 -11.90 31.63 -12.09
N SER A 102 -13.03 32.13 -11.57
CA SER A 102 -13.37 31.99 -10.15
C SER A 102 -13.54 30.53 -9.72
N VAL A 103 -13.58 30.26 -8.44
CA VAL A 103 -13.89 28.94 -7.88
C VAL A 103 -15.24 28.44 -8.40
N PHE A 104 -16.27 29.29 -8.36
CA PHE A 104 -17.58 28.96 -8.91
C PHE A 104 -17.50 28.53 -10.37
N GLU A 105 -16.81 29.32 -11.20
CA GLU A 105 -16.69 29.04 -12.63
C GLU A 105 -15.86 27.79 -12.93
N ASN A 106 -14.80 27.54 -12.17
CA ASN A 106 -14.03 26.29 -12.24
C ASN A 106 -14.94 25.07 -12.03
N VAL A 107 -15.78 25.08 -10.99
CA VAL A 107 -16.71 23.99 -10.70
C VAL A 107 -17.83 23.93 -11.75
N ALA A 108 -18.39 25.07 -12.17
CA ALA A 108 -19.45 25.15 -13.16
C ALA A 108 -19.01 24.72 -14.58
N TYR A 109 -17.71 24.74 -14.88
CA TYR A 109 -17.18 24.53 -16.22
C TYR A 109 -17.67 23.22 -16.87
N GLY A 110 -17.55 22.11 -16.17
CA GLY A 110 -17.98 20.79 -16.65
C GLY A 110 -19.48 20.73 -16.94
N LEU A 111 -20.31 21.36 -16.11
CA LEU A 111 -21.77 21.43 -16.33
C LEU A 111 -22.13 22.24 -17.59
N ARG A 112 -21.40 23.32 -17.84
CA ARG A 112 -21.58 24.14 -19.05
C ARG A 112 -21.20 23.37 -20.32
N VAL A 113 -20.09 22.62 -20.28
CA VAL A 113 -19.66 21.75 -21.40
C VAL A 113 -20.70 20.67 -21.69
N GLN A 114 -21.29 20.08 -20.63
CA GLN A 114 -22.38 19.10 -20.76
C GLN A 114 -23.72 19.71 -21.13
N LYS A 115 -23.79 21.05 -21.34
CA LYS A 115 -25.02 21.78 -21.69
C LYS A 115 -26.16 21.59 -20.68
N VAL A 116 -25.81 21.47 -19.39
CA VAL A 116 -26.80 21.45 -18.30
C VAL A 116 -27.59 22.75 -18.29
N ASN A 117 -28.91 22.68 -18.00
CA ASN A 117 -29.76 23.83 -17.93
C ASN A 117 -29.15 24.94 -17.05
N ARG A 118 -29.05 26.15 -17.56
CA ARG A 118 -28.43 27.30 -16.89
C ARG A 118 -29.04 27.56 -15.50
N ALA A 119 -30.34 27.30 -15.32
CA ALA A 119 -31.04 27.47 -14.05
C ALA A 119 -30.57 26.49 -12.98
N ASP A 120 -30.10 25.29 -13.36
CA ASP A 120 -29.68 24.24 -12.44
C ASP A 120 -28.21 24.36 -12.01
N VAL A 121 -27.40 25.09 -12.79
CA VAL A 121 -25.94 25.19 -12.56
C VAL A 121 -25.61 25.77 -11.17
N PRO A 122 -26.20 26.89 -10.71
CA PRO A 122 -25.86 27.48 -9.41
C PRO A 122 -26.10 26.52 -8.24
N GLU A 123 -27.23 25.82 -8.26
CA GLU A 123 -27.58 24.88 -7.18
C GLU A 123 -26.65 23.66 -7.14
N ARG A 124 -26.28 23.11 -8.32
CA ARG A 124 -25.32 21.99 -8.41
C ARG A 124 -23.93 22.40 -7.92
N VAL A 125 -23.47 23.59 -8.31
CA VAL A 125 -22.16 24.12 -7.88
C VAL A 125 -22.17 24.35 -6.38
N LYS A 126 -23.24 24.97 -5.84
CA LYS A 126 -23.39 25.18 -4.38
C LYS A 126 -23.31 23.87 -3.60
N LYS A 127 -24.00 22.81 -4.07
CA LYS A 127 -23.94 21.48 -3.45
C LYS A 127 -22.52 20.88 -3.51
N ALA A 128 -21.88 20.95 -4.67
CA ALA A 128 -20.51 20.42 -4.84
C ALA A 128 -19.50 21.15 -3.95
N LEU A 129 -19.60 22.48 -3.81
CA LEU A 129 -18.74 23.26 -2.92
C LEU A 129 -19.04 22.99 -1.45
N ALA A 130 -20.30 22.75 -1.07
CA ALA A 130 -20.67 22.40 0.30
C ALA A 130 -20.08 21.04 0.71
N MET A 131 -20.09 20.01 -0.16
CA MET A 131 -19.49 18.70 0.11
C MET A 131 -18.00 18.79 0.47
N VAL A 132 -17.27 19.73 -0.12
CA VAL A 132 -15.84 19.93 0.17
C VAL A 132 -15.58 21.09 1.14
N LYS A 133 -16.62 21.65 1.77
CA LYS A 133 -16.57 22.77 2.75
C LYS A 133 -15.93 24.05 2.19
N MET A 134 -16.21 24.37 0.91
CA MET A 134 -15.61 25.50 0.20
C MET A 134 -16.65 26.52 -0.31
N GLY A 135 -17.86 26.52 0.24
CA GLY A 135 -18.96 27.40 -0.22
C GLY A 135 -18.63 28.89 -0.14
N GLU A 136 -17.98 29.33 0.93
CA GLU A 136 -17.61 30.74 1.13
C GLU A 136 -16.53 31.27 0.18
N PHE A 137 -15.80 30.38 -0.50
CA PHE A 137 -14.73 30.72 -1.42
C PHE A 137 -15.19 30.85 -2.88
N ALA A 138 -16.49 30.72 -3.16
CA ALA A 138 -17.03 30.63 -4.53
C ALA A 138 -16.60 31.77 -5.46
N ALA A 139 -16.47 33.00 -4.93
CA ALA A 139 -16.09 34.17 -5.72
C ALA A 139 -14.56 34.37 -5.84
N ARG A 140 -13.74 33.63 -5.11
CA ARG A 140 -12.28 33.79 -5.13
C ARG A 140 -11.68 33.19 -6.41
N SER A 141 -10.47 33.67 -6.76
CA SER A 141 -9.63 33.03 -7.79
C SER A 141 -8.77 31.92 -7.17
N PRO A 142 -8.32 30.91 -7.94
CA PRO A 142 -7.44 29.86 -7.46
C PRO A 142 -6.16 30.36 -6.80
N SER A 143 -5.58 31.47 -7.28
CA SER A 143 -4.37 32.07 -6.73
C SER A 143 -4.50 32.61 -5.29
N GLN A 144 -5.72 32.81 -4.82
CA GLN A 144 -6.05 33.26 -3.47
C GLN A 144 -6.26 32.11 -2.48
N LEU A 145 -6.02 30.85 -2.91
CA LEU A 145 -6.30 29.63 -2.15
C LEU A 145 -5.00 28.94 -1.77
N SER A 146 -4.96 28.32 -0.57
CA SER A 146 -3.90 27.39 -0.20
C SER A 146 -3.94 26.11 -1.05
N GLY A 147 -2.85 25.33 -1.08
CA GLY A 147 -2.79 24.07 -1.84
C GLY A 147 -3.90 23.10 -1.47
N GLY A 148 -4.19 22.91 -0.19
CA GLY A 148 -5.30 22.05 0.26
C GLY A 148 -6.68 22.60 -0.15
N GLN A 149 -6.88 23.92 -0.17
CA GLN A 149 -8.10 24.53 -0.68
C GLN A 149 -8.25 24.34 -2.19
N GLN A 150 -7.17 24.50 -2.96
CA GLN A 150 -7.17 24.22 -4.40
C GLN A 150 -7.52 22.75 -4.70
N GLN A 151 -6.99 21.84 -3.92
CA GLN A 151 -7.32 20.41 -4.03
C GLN A 151 -8.81 20.15 -3.79
N ARG A 152 -9.39 20.72 -2.74
CA ARG A 152 -10.83 20.59 -2.47
C ARG A 152 -11.68 21.16 -3.62
N ILE A 153 -11.27 22.27 -4.23
CA ILE A 153 -11.97 22.81 -5.42
C ILE A 153 -11.84 21.87 -6.62
N ALA A 154 -10.66 21.26 -6.83
CA ALA A 154 -10.48 20.27 -7.91
C ALA A 154 -11.38 19.04 -7.69
N LEU A 155 -11.53 18.58 -6.45
CA LEU A 155 -12.49 17.53 -6.09
C LEU A 155 -13.93 17.95 -6.38
N ALA A 156 -14.35 19.15 -5.96
CA ALA A 156 -15.70 19.67 -6.23
C ALA A 156 -15.97 19.73 -7.72
N ARG A 157 -15.00 20.23 -8.52
CA ARG A 157 -15.08 20.29 -9.99
C ARG A 157 -15.23 18.90 -10.62
N ALA A 158 -14.57 17.90 -10.08
CA ALA A 158 -14.68 16.54 -10.56
C ALA A 158 -16.02 15.89 -10.15
N LEU A 159 -16.51 16.15 -8.95
CA LEU A 159 -17.73 15.55 -8.40
C LEU A 159 -19.02 16.16 -8.92
N VAL A 160 -19.02 17.44 -9.33
CA VAL A 160 -20.23 18.14 -9.80
C VAL A 160 -20.91 17.47 -10.99
N ASN A 161 -20.13 16.76 -11.81
CA ASN A 161 -20.60 15.99 -12.96
C ASN A 161 -21.21 14.62 -12.60
N ARG A 162 -21.18 14.23 -11.32
CA ARG A 162 -21.67 12.93 -10.80
C ARG A 162 -21.06 11.73 -11.55
N PRO A 163 -19.72 11.60 -11.56
CA PRO A 163 -19.08 10.47 -12.20
C PRO A 163 -19.41 9.17 -11.46
N ARG A 164 -19.26 8.02 -12.13
CA ARG A 164 -19.31 6.70 -11.49
C ARG A 164 -17.96 6.31 -10.88
N LEU A 165 -16.87 6.84 -11.46
CA LEU A 165 -15.50 6.59 -11.03
C LEU A 165 -14.73 7.90 -10.99
N LEU A 166 -14.07 8.19 -9.88
CA LEU A 166 -13.16 9.32 -9.72
C LEU A 166 -11.71 8.83 -9.77
N LEU A 167 -10.95 9.40 -10.70
CA LEU A 167 -9.51 9.14 -10.83
C LEU A 167 -8.72 10.22 -10.12
N LEU A 168 -7.74 9.82 -9.32
CA LEU A 168 -6.89 10.71 -8.53
C LEU A 168 -5.42 10.40 -8.83
N ASP A 169 -4.72 11.30 -9.53
CA ASP A 169 -3.32 11.14 -9.91
C ASP A 169 -2.42 11.90 -8.93
N GLU A 170 -1.86 11.19 -7.95
CA GLU A 170 -0.99 11.71 -6.88
C GLU A 170 -1.51 13.00 -6.21
N PRO A 171 -2.78 13.10 -5.81
CA PRO A 171 -3.39 14.37 -5.43
C PRO A 171 -2.85 14.95 -4.12
N LEU A 172 -2.17 14.15 -3.28
CA LEU A 172 -1.67 14.55 -1.97
C LEU A 172 -0.16 14.87 -1.98
N SER A 173 0.54 14.64 -3.10
CA SER A 173 2.00 14.72 -3.20
C SER A 173 2.58 16.12 -2.91
N ALA A 174 1.82 17.18 -3.21
CA ALA A 174 2.25 18.57 -3.02
C ALA A 174 1.96 19.13 -1.60
N LEU A 175 1.40 18.32 -0.70
CA LEU A 175 0.99 18.76 0.64
C LEU A 175 2.08 18.43 1.70
N ASP A 176 2.17 19.29 2.71
CA ASP A 176 2.95 18.97 3.92
C ASP A 176 2.34 17.79 4.70
N ALA A 177 3.12 17.18 5.61
CA ALA A 177 2.74 15.95 6.30
C ALA A 177 1.45 16.10 7.14
N ASN A 178 1.23 17.23 7.79
CA ASN A 178 0.04 17.41 8.63
C ASN A 178 -1.22 17.60 7.78
N LEU A 179 -1.13 18.43 6.76
CA LEU A 179 -2.23 18.67 5.83
C LEU A 179 -2.55 17.39 5.04
N ARG A 180 -1.53 16.61 4.66
CA ARG A 180 -1.71 15.33 3.99
C ARG A 180 -2.52 14.35 4.83
N ARG A 181 -2.19 14.16 6.11
CA ARG A 181 -2.97 13.31 7.04
C ARG A 181 -4.42 13.77 7.18
N GLN A 182 -4.64 15.08 7.32
CA GLN A 182 -5.99 15.62 7.37
C GLN A 182 -6.76 15.33 6.08
N MET A 183 -6.15 15.57 4.93
CA MET A 183 -6.76 15.33 3.62
C MET A 183 -7.05 13.85 3.36
N GLN A 184 -6.23 12.92 3.86
CA GLN A 184 -6.52 11.48 3.80
C GLN A 184 -7.84 11.16 4.51
N ILE A 185 -8.04 11.64 5.75
CA ILE A 185 -9.28 11.42 6.51
C ILE A 185 -10.48 12.01 5.77
N GLU A 186 -10.35 13.24 5.27
CA GLU A 186 -11.42 13.92 4.54
C GLU A 186 -11.77 13.21 3.22
N LEU A 187 -10.76 12.73 2.49
CA LEU A 187 -10.95 12.04 1.21
C LEU A 187 -11.69 10.71 1.42
N LYS A 188 -11.32 9.94 2.45
CA LYS A 188 -12.02 8.69 2.79
C LYS A 188 -13.45 8.95 3.25
N SER A 189 -13.68 10.01 4.05
CA SER A 189 -15.02 10.43 4.46
C SER A 189 -15.89 10.85 3.27
N LEU A 190 -15.32 11.67 2.38
CA LEU A 190 -15.98 12.14 1.17
C LEU A 190 -16.38 10.96 0.26
N GLN A 191 -15.48 10.00 0.06
CA GLN A 191 -15.75 8.81 -0.76
C GLN A 191 -16.95 8.01 -0.21
N ARG A 192 -17.01 7.83 1.12
CA ARG A 192 -18.15 7.16 1.77
C ARG A 192 -19.45 7.94 1.64
N GLU A 193 -19.39 9.27 1.77
CA GLU A 193 -20.57 10.14 1.66
C GLU A 193 -21.16 10.16 0.26
N VAL A 194 -20.30 10.24 -0.77
CA VAL A 194 -20.76 10.28 -2.17
C VAL A 194 -21.06 8.91 -2.75
N GLY A 195 -20.54 7.82 -2.17
CA GLY A 195 -20.83 6.43 -2.54
C GLY A 195 -20.36 6.02 -3.94
N ILE A 196 -19.40 6.75 -4.54
CA ILE A 196 -18.80 6.41 -5.84
C ILE A 196 -17.47 5.70 -5.68
N SER A 197 -17.00 5.05 -6.74
CA SER A 197 -15.69 4.37 -6.72
C SER A 197 -14.56 5.36 -6.97
N PHE A 198 -13.42 5.12 -6.32
CA PHE A 198 -12.20 5.91 -6.48
C PHE A 198 -11.07 5.02 -6.99
N LEU A 199 -10.35 5.50 -7.99
CA LEU A 199 -9.07 4.94 -8.43
C LEU A 199 -7.98 5.96 -8.11
N PHE A 200 -7.17 5.64 -7.12
CA PHE A 200 -6.14 6.50 -6.57
C PHE A 200 -4.76 6.02 -7.00
N VAL A 201 -3.93 6.91 -7.48
CA VAL A 201 -2.53 6.61 -7.82
C VAL A 201 -1.62 7.32 -6.84
N THR A 202 -0.69 6.59 -6.25
CA THR A 202 0.35 7.14 -5.38
C THR A 202 1.62 6.30 -5.41
N HIS A 203 2.72 6.88 -4.97
CA HIS A 203 3.95 6.16 -4.62
C HIS A 203 4.15 6.08 -3.10
N ASP A 204 3.26 6.71 -2.32
CA ASP A 204 3.30 6.73 -0.86
C ASP A 204 2.54 5.54 -0.27
N GLN A 205 3.26 4.72 0.51
CA GLN A 205 2.72 3.52 1.13
C GLN A 205 1.72 3.84 2.25
N GLU A 206 1.98 4.92 3.02
CA GLU A 206 1.09 5.33 4.12
C GLU A 206 -0.27 5.77 3.57
N GLU A 207 -0.28 6.50 2.45
CA GLU A 207 -1.52 6.88 1.75
C GLU A 207 -2.31 5.64 1.30
N ALA A 208 -1.62 4.71 0.62
CA ALA A 208 -2.25 3.49 0.13
C ALA A 208 -2.83 2.64 1.28
N MET A 209 -2.08 2.48 2.38
CA MET A 209 -2.52 1.71 3.54
C MET A 209 -3.70 2.35 4.28
N ALA A 210 -3.73 3.70 4.36
CA ALA A 210 -4.77 4.44 5.10
C ALA A 210 -6.10 4.55 4.34
N LEU A 211 -6.05 4.67 3.01
CA LEU A 211 -7.22 5.04 2.20
C LEU A 211 -7.92 3.85 1.56
N SER A 212 -7.17 2.80 1.20
CA SER A 212 -7.64 1.79 0.26
C SER A 212 -8.52 0.72 0.89
N ASP A 213 -9.48 0.25 0.12
CA ASP A 213 -10.14 -1.03 0.37
C ASP A 213 -9.31 -2.17 -0.23
N ARG A 214 -8.69 -1.93 -1.42
CA ARG A 214 -7.67 -2.80 -2.03
C ARG A 214 -6.52 -1.98 -2.61
N ILE A 215 -5.33 -2.58 -2.62
CA ILE A 215 -4.11 -2.04 -3.22
C ILE A 215 -3.69 -2.95 -4.38
N ALA A 216 -3.47 -2.35 -5.54
CA ALA A 216 -2.86 -2.98 -6.70
C ALA A 216 -1.40 -2.51 -6.79
N LEU A 217 -0.46 -3.36 -6.39
CA LEU A 217 0.97 -3.07 -6.47
C LEU A 217 1.47 -3.32 -7.89
N LEU A 218 1.98 -2.28 -8.52
CA LEU A 218 2.52 -2.31 -9.88
C LEU A 218 4.05 -2.25 -9.85
N ARG A 219 4.70 -3.24 -10.48
CA ARG A 219 6.15 -3.33 -10.62
C ARG A 219 6.52 -3.46 -12.09
N SER A 220 7.34 -2.56 -12.62
CA SER A 220 7.85 -2.63 -14.01
C SER A 220 6.78 -2.94 -15.07
N GLY A 221 5.60 -2.34 -14.92
CA GLY A 221 4.48 -2.52 -15.85
C GLY A 221 3.61 -3.76 -15.64
N GLU A 222 3.86 -4.55 -14.61
CA GLU A 222 3.09 -5.76 -14.27
C GLU A 222 2.45 -5.65 -12.89
N LEU A 223 1.31 -6.31 -12.69
CA LEU A 223 0.70 -6.42 -11.37
C LEU A 223 1.42 -7.48 -10.53
N GLU A 224 2.08 -7.05 -9.47
CA GLU A 224 2.77 -7.92 -8.52
C GLU A 224 1.79 -8.59 -7.54
N GLN A 225 0.88 -7.79 -6.97
CA GLN A 225 -0.13 -8.26 -6.03
C GLN A 225 -1.33 -7.31 -5.99
N VAL A 226 -2.54 -7.86 -5.85
CA VAL A 226 -3.77 -7.10 -5.57
C VAL A 226 -4.44 -7.71 -4.35
N SER A 227 -4.55 -6.94 -3.26
CA SER A 227 -5.14 -7.41 -2.00
C SER A 227 -5.53 -6.25 -1.08
N THR A 228 -6.19 -6.56 0.04
CA THR A 228 -6.46 -5.56 1.07
C THR A 228 -5.16 -5.03 1.70
N PRO A 229 -5.15 -3.82 2.31
CA PRO A 229 -3.98 -3.28 3.01
C PRO A 229 -3.39 -4.24 4.05
N ARG A 230 -4.24 -4.93 4.81
CA ARG A 230 -3.79 -5.88 5.82
C ARG A 230 -3.15 -7.13 5.21
N GLU A 231 -3.73 -7.66 4.14
CA GLU A 231 -3.19 -8.83 3.46
C GLU A 231 -1.87 -8.54 2.76
N ILE A 232 -1.74 -7.42 2.04
CA ILE A 232 -0.50 -7.10 1.33
C ILE A 232 0.67 -6.88 2.30
N TYR A 233 0.39 -6.39 3.52
CA TYR A 233 1.37 -6.21 4.58
C TYR A 233 1.75 -7.51 5.28
N ASN A 234 0.73 -8.30 5.72
CA ASN A 234 0.93 -9.50 6.52
C ASN A 234 1.25 -10.74 5.68
N CYS A 235 0.73 -10.82 4.44
CA CYS A 235 0.87 -11.95 3.54
C CYS A 235 1.39 -11.49 2.18
N PRO A 236 2.60 -10.90 2.11
CA PRO A 236 3.18 -10.47 0.84
C PRO A 236 3.41 -11.66 -0.09
N ALA A 237 3.04 -11.51 -1.36
CA ALA A 237 3.18 -12.58 -2.35
C ALA A 237 4.65 -12.84 -2.76
N SER A 238 5.50 -11.83 -2.64
CA SER A 238 6.91 -11.90 -3.03
C SER A 238 7.82 -11.12 -2.10
N ALA A 239 9.12 -11.38 -2.18
CA ALA A 239 10.16 -10.62 -1.50
C ALA A 239 10.11 -9.12 -1.88
N TYR A 240 9.80 -8.83 -3.15
CA TYR A 240 9.60 -7.45 -3.59
C TYR A 240 8.44 -6.78 -2.86
N THR A 241 7.26 -7.41 -2.82
CA THR A 241 6.11 -6.87 -2.09
C THR A 241 6.45 -6.65 -0.61
N ALA A 242 7.11 -7.63 0.02
CA ALA A 242 7.50 -7.55 1.42
C ALA A 242 8.41 -6.35 1.72
N GLN A 243 9.39 -6.09 0.84
CA GLN A 243 10.34 -4.97 0.97
C GLN A 243 9.74 -3.63 0.56
N PHE A 244 8.87 -3.63 -0.45
CA PHE A 244 8.23 -2.41 -0.92
C PHE A 244 7.15 -1.93 0.07
N ILE A 245 6.39 -2.84 0.70
CA ILE A 245 5.35 -2.52 1.68
C ILE A 245 5.93 -2.59 3.10
N GLY A 246 6.58 -1.50 3.52
CA GLY A 246 7.21 -1.41 4.84
C GLY A 246 8.54 -2.14 4.96
N GLN A 247 9.09 -2.14 6.17
CA GLN A 247 10.35 -2.84 6.47
C GLN A 247 10.10 -4.33 6.71
N THR A 248 11.06 -5.18 6.32
CA THR A 248 11.01 -6.61 6.56
C THR A 248 12.39 -7.23 6.67
N ASN A 249 12.51 -8.27 7.45
CA ASN A 249 13.64 -9.19 7.43
C ASN A 249 13.37 -10.27 6.39
N LEU A 250 14.23 -10.41 5.38
CA LEU A 250 14.16 -11.53 4.44
C LEU A 250 15.09 -12.66 4.94
N LEU A 251 14.47 -13.73 5.42
CA LEU A 251 15.15 -14.92 5.91
C LEU A 251 15.24 -15.93 4.76
N ARG A 252 16.45 -16.12 4.20
CA ARG A 252 16.70 -17.10 3.14
C ARG A 252 17.25 -18.37 3.72
N GLY A 253 16.70 -19.50 3.32
CA GLY A 253 17.10 -20.79 3.86
C GLY A 253 16.52 -21.95 3.08
N ARG A 254 16.32 -23.06 3.76
CA ARG A 254 15.84 -24.30 3.18
C ARG A 254 14.81 -24.96 4.09
N VAL A 255 13.82 -25.57 3.48
CA VAL A 255 12.85 -26.43 4.14
C VAL A 255 13.20 -27.87 3.86
N GLU A 256 13.30 -28.69 4.90
CA GLU A 256 13.56 -30.13 4.83
C GLU A 256 12.69 -30.86 5.86
N GLN A 257 11.84 -31.79 5.40
CA GLN A 257 10.96 -32.59 6.25
C GLN A 257 10.09 -31.77 7.23
N GLY A 258 9.59 -30.61 6.75
CA GLY A 258 8.77 -29.73 7.58
C GLY A 258 9.54 -28.84 8.56
N TRP A 259 10.87 -28.83 8.50
CA TRP A 259 11.74 -27.93 9.25
C TRP A 259 12.35 -26.88 8.33
N THR A 260 12.32 -25.63 8.75
CA THR A 260 12.98 -24.52 8.08
C THR A 260 14.27 -24.19 8.79
N ARG A 261 15.35 -24.00 8.03
CA ARG A 261 16.65 -23.53 8.52
C ARG A 261 17.08 -22.29 7.73
N CYS A 262 17.24 -21.17 8.44
CA CYS A 262 17.73 -19.90 7.91
C CYS A 262 18.91 -19.42 8.78
N GLY A 263 20.15 -19.75 8.40
CA GLY A 263 21.31 -19.55 9.26
C GLY A 263 21.17 -20.32 10.58
N LEU A 264 21.28 -19.61 11.71
CA LEU A 264 21.08 -20.17 13.05
C LEU A 264 19.61 -20.34 13.44
N LEU A 265 18.70 -19.73 12.71
CA LEU A 265 17.26 -19.79 13.01
C LEU A 265 16.68 -21.09 12.44
N THR A 266 16.00 -21.85 13.31
CA THR A 266 15.34 -23.10 12.93
C THR A 266 13.94 -23.14 13.53
N TRP A 267 12.95 -23.50 12.71
CA TRP A 267 11.56 -23.65 13.18
C TRP A 267 10.80 -24.66 12.34
N ARG A 268 9.68 -25.12 12.87
CA ARG A 268 8.78 -26.01 12.17
C ARG A 268 7.88 -25.22 11.22
N CYS A 269 7.83 -25.64 9.98
CA CYS A 269 6.97 -25.03 8.96
C CYS A 269 5.98 -26.09 8.48
N ARG A 270 4.68 -25.87 8.70
CA ARG A 270 3.63 -26.76 8.21
C ARG A 270 3.26 -26.34 6.79
N ASP A 271 2.92 -27.31 5.94
CA ASP A 271 2.39 -27.08 4.59
C ASP A 271 3.33 -26.35 3.60
N VAL A 272 4.62 -26.44 3.81
CA VAL A 272 5.64 -25.90 2.91
C VAL A 272 6.44 -27.04 2.27
N ALA A 273 6.50 -27.07 0.94
CA ALA A 273 7.28 -28.05 0.20
C ALA A 273 8.78 -27.91 0.49
N ASP A 274 9.50 -29.04 0.55
CA ASP A 274 10.94 -29.10 0.73
C ASP A 274 11.67 -28.35 -0.40
N GLY A 275 12.78 -27.71 -0.06
CA GLY A 275 13.63 -26.96 -0.98
C GLY A 275 14.01 -25.56 -0.50
N PRO A 276 14.65 -24.76 -1.36
CA PRO A 276 14.98 -23.38 -1.04
C PRO A 276 13.71 -22.57 -0.75
N ALA A 277 13.77 -21.73 0.27
CA ALA A 277 12.63 -20.90 0.66
C ALA A 277 13.10 -19.57 1.23
N THR A 278 12.31 -18.53 0.95
CA THR A 278 12.51 -17.19 1.51
C THR A 278 11.29 -16.83 2.33
N PHE A 279 11.52 -16.26 3.51
CA PHE A 279 10.47 -15.84 4.42
C PHE A 279 10.61 -14.36 4.71
N SER A 280 9.48 -13.69 4.81
CA SER A 280 9.35 -12.31 5.28
C SER A 280 9.00 -12.34 6.76
N LEU A 281 9.79 -11.67 7.60
CA LEU A 281 9.52 -11.47 9.02
C LEU A 281 9.52 -9.97 9.34
N ARG A 282 8.38 -9.46 9.78
CA ARG A 282 8.25 -8.03 10.10
C ARG A 282 9.07 -7.68 11.34
N PRO A 283 9.71 -6.47 11.41
CA PRO A 283 10.50 -6.06 12.57
C PRO A 283 9.71 -6.04 13.89
N GLU A 284 8.43 -5.72 13.86
CA GLU A 284 7.54 -5.70 15.02
C GLU A 284 7.15 -7.10 15.53
N SER A 285 7.34 -8.14 14.71
CA SER A 285 7.17 -9.53 15.12
C SER A 285 8.38 -10.06 15.90
N VAL A 286 9.55 -9.40 15.80
CA VAL A 286 10.75 -9.73 16.57
C VAL A 286 10.68 -9.03 17.92
N ARG A 287 10.50 -9.81 18.99
CA ARG A 287 10.31 -9.31 20.34
C ARG A 287 11.58 -9.46 21.16
N LEU A 288 11.92 -8.41 21.91
CA LEU A 288 12.98 -8.45 22.91
C LEU A 288 12.42 -9.13 24.18
N ARG A 289 13.06 -10.19 24.63
CA ARG A 289 12.72 -10.81 25.92
C ARG A 289 13.24 -9.96 27.07
N PRO A 290 12.45 -9.79 28.15
CA PRO A 290 12.97 -9.19 29.38
C PRO A 290 14.13 -10.04 29.90
N ASP A 291 15.28 -9.43 30.15
CA ASP A 291 16.36 -10.10 30.84
C ASP A 291 15.81 -10.63 32.17
N GLY A 292 16.02 -11.91 32.43
CA GLY A 292 15.67 -12.52 33.72
C GLY A 292 16.45 -11.94 34.91
N ARG A 293 17.12 -10.78 34.73
CA ARG A 293 17.81 -9.97 35.71
C ARG A 293 17.03 -8.69 35.97
N GLY A 294 15.83 -8.81 36.51
CA GLY A 294 14.96 -7.66 36.78
C GLY A 294 14.41 -7.68 38.20
N SER A 295 14.96 -6.85 39.04
CA SER A 295 14.61 -6.40 40.39
C SER A 295 15.23 -7.20 41.52
N GLY A 296 16.20 -6.56 42.16
CA GLY A 296 16.96 -7.02 43.26
C GLY A 296 16.12 -7.50 44.43
N ALA A 297 16.48 -8.65 44.91
CA ALA A 297 16.54 -8.98 46.34
C ALA A 297 17.67 -10.00 46.52
N ARG A 298 18.57 -9.65 47.37
CA ARG A 298 19.66 -10.49 47.89
C ARG A 298 19.07 -11.85 48.28
N ASP A 299 19.66 -12.98 47.82
CA ASP A 299 20.26 -13.96 48.66
C ASP A 299 20.66 -15.22 47.88
N GLY A 300 21.88 -15.71 48.18
CA GLY A 300 22.21 -17.13 48.27
C GLY A 300 22.46 -17.91 47.00
N LEU A 301 23.70 -17.88 46.52
CA LEU A 301 24.49 -19.04 46.04
C LEU A 301 23.72 -20.29 45.61
N ARG A 302 23.68 -20.58 44.31
CA ARG A 302 24.01 -21.90 43.78
C ARG A 302 24.67 -21.78 42.40
N GLU A 303 25.99 -21.81 42.39
CA GLU A 303 26.81 -22.28 41.28
C GLU A 303 26.48 -23.76 41.05
N ALA A 304 25.70 -24.09 40.09
CA ALA A 304 25.65 -25.40 39.42
C ALA A 304 24.54 -25.38 38.36
N ASP A 305 24.79 -24.80 37.16
CA ASP A 305 24.10 -25.15 35.91
C ASP A 305 24.78 -24.52 34.67
N PHE A 306 26.09 -24.31 34.77
CA PHE A 306 26.90 -23.94 33.60
C PHE A 306 27.76 -25.13 33.17
N ALA A 307 27.18 -26.14 32.57
CA ALA A 307 27.85 -27.10 31.69
C ALA A 307 26.85 -28.13 31.17
N ARG A 308 26.12 -27.79 30.12
CA ARG A 308 25.59 -28.80 29.19
C ARG A 308 26.23 -28.59 27.83
N PRO A 309 26.86 -29.62 27.24
CA PRO A 309 27.39 -29.54 25.90
C PRO A 309 26.22 -29.38 24.89
N ALA A 310 26.48 -28.63 23.83
CA ALA A 310 25.54 -28.20 22.81
C ALA A 310 25.01 -29.32 21.86
N ASN A 311 24.80 -30.55 22.37
CA ASN A 311 24.39 -31.68 21.51
C ASN A 311 23.07 -32.36 21.90
N ASP A 312 22.35 -31.89 22.94
CA ASP A 312 21.02 -32.38 23.27
C ASP A 312 20.01 -31.22 23.36
N ALA A 313 19.96 -30.39 22.31
CA ALA A 313 18.90 -29.40 22.20
C ALA A 313 17.60 -30.14 21.86
N GLN A 314 16.77 -30.36 22.86
CA GLN A 314 15.35 -30.63 22.68
C GLN A 314 14.78 -29.63 21.69
N PRO A 315 14.08 -30.06 20.61
CA PRO A 315 13.52 -29.11 19.63
C PRO A 315 12.67 -28.09 20.38
N PRO A 316 12.80 -26.79 20.03
CA PRO A 316 12.02 -25.75 20.69
C PRO A 316 10.52 -26.10 20.61
N SER A 317 9.79 -25.81 21.69
CA SER A 317 8.32 -25.91 21.69
C SER A 317 7.77 -25.28 20.41
N ASP A 318 6.83 -25.91 19.72
CA ASP A 318 6.28 -25.58 18.39
C ASP A 318 5.85 -24.09 18.23
N ASP A 319 5.87 -23.29 19.29
CA ASP A 319 5.22 -22.00 19.35
C ASP A 319 6.15 -20.77 19.26
N THR A 320 7.47 -20.90 19.43
CA THR A 320 8.35 -19.71 19.48
C THR A 320 9.80 -20.03 19.09
N VAL A 321 10.36 -19.23 18.18
CA VAL A 321 11.79 -19.26 17.81
C VAL A 321 12.54 -18.28 18.69
N ARG A 322 13.55 -18.78 19.44
CA ARG A 322 14.39 -17.98 20.33
C ARG A 322 15.81 -17.95 19.83
N PHE A 323 16.44 -16.78 19.90
CA PHE A 323 17.82 -16.59 19.47
C PHE A 323 18.49 -15.45 20.22
N ARG A 324 19.81 -15.46 20.28
CA ARG A 324 20.63 -14.39 20.84
C ARG A 324 21.17 -13.52 19.71
N ALA A 325 21.17 -12.20 19.92
CA ALA A 325 21.74 -11.26 19.00
C ALA A 325 22.29 -10.03 19.74
N THR A 326 23.34 -9.44 19.18
CA THR A 326 23.96 -8.23 19.69
C THR A 326 23.33 -7.02 19.04
N ILE A 327 22.88 -6.05 19.83
CA ILE A 327 22.38 -4.78 19.32
C ILE A 327 23.55 -3.99 18.75
N ARG A 328 23.48 -3.61 17.48
CA ARG A 328 24.49 -2.83 16.76
C ARG A 328 24.14 -1.36 16.67
N HIS A 329 22.86 -1.07 16.49
CA HIS A 329 22.35 0.30 16.49
C HIS A 329 20.90 0.34 16.96
N GLN A 330 20.52 1.47 17.55
CA GLN A 330 19.17 1.77 17.99
C GLN A 330 18.77 3.13 17.41
N ILE A 331 17.63 3.18 16.73
CA ILE A 331 17.07 4.39 16.14
C ILE A 331 15.77 4.71 16.87
N PHE A 332 15.75 5.86 17.54
CA PHE A 332 14.56 6.35 18.22
C PHE A 332 13.51 6.84 17.23
N GLY A 333 12.32 6.28 17.30
CA GLY A 333 11.17 6.62 16.46
C GLY A 333 9.98 7.18 17.24
N GLY A 334 10.21 7.77 18.41
CA GLY A 334 9.16 8.27 19.29
C GLY A 334 8.58 7.17 20.18
N ALA A 335 7.43 6.62 19.81
CA ALA A 335 6.79 5.54 20.59
C ALA A 335 7.53 4.19 20.50
N THR A 336 8.34 3.98 19.47
CA THR A 336 9.07 2.73 19.24
C THR A 336 10.52 3.01 18.87
N ASP A 337 11.40 2.04 19.16
CA ASP A 337 12.77 2.01 18.69
C ASP A 337 12.94 0.92 17.63
N LEU A 338 13.70 1.24 16.58
CA LEU A 338 14.13 0.27 15.58
C LEU A 338 15.56 -0.17 15.95
N LEU A 339 15.72 -1.44 16.24
CA LEU A 339 17.00 -2.07 16.56
C LEU A 339 17.56 -2.78 15.32
N GLY A 340 18.82 -2.54 15.01
CA GLY A 340 19.62 -3.41 14.15
C GLY A 340 20.38 -4.39 15.01
N ILE A 341 20.08 -5.68 14.86
CA ILE A 341 20.63 -6.76 15.68
C ILE A 341 21.44 -7.73 14.83
N ALA A 342 22.61 -8.12 15.32
CA ALA A 342 23.51 -9.06 14.67
C ALA A 342 23.44 -10.43 15.35
N CYS A 343 23.04 -11.46 14.62
CA CYS A 343 23.10 -12.85 15.05
C CYS A 343 24.55 -13.37 15.08
N ALA A 344 24.81 -14.47 15.77
CA ALA A 344 26.15 -15.04 15.90
C ALA A 344 26.75 -15.55 14.55
N ASP A 345 25.92 -15.86 13.57
CA ASP A 345 26.33 -16.21 12.19
C ASP A 345 26.58 -14.99 11.30
N GLY A 346 26.49 -13.77 11.86
CA GLY A 346 26.65 -12.50 11.11
C GLY A 346 25.39 -12.01 10.40
N ALA A 347 24.28 -12.73 10.44
CA ALA A 347 23.02 -12.27 9.89
C ALA A 347 22.52 -11.01 10.63
N MET A 348 22.11 -10.00 9.87
CA MET A 348 21.55 -8.77 10.40
C MET A 348 20.03 -8.82 10.32
N LEU A 349 19.36 -8.57 11.46
CA LEU A 349 17.91 -8.46 11.54
C LEU A 349 17.50 -7.10 12.10
N LEU A 350 16.28 -6.72 11.79
CA LEU A 350 15.61 -5.55 12.37
C LEU A 350 14.58 -6.02 13.40
N ALA A 351 14.53 -5.37 14.55
CA ALA A 351 13.48 -5.55 15.54
C ALA A 351 12.86 -4.19 15.88
N ARG A 352 11.55 -4.10 15.96
CA ARG A 352 10.84 -2.89 16.38
C ARG A 352 10.20 -3.14 17.73
N ILE A 353 10.64 -2.41 18.73
CA ILE A 353 10.19 -2.57 20.11
C ILE A 353 9.57 -1.27 20.65
N PRO A 354 8.74 -1.31 21.68
CA PRO A 354 8.37 -0.11 22.44
C PRO A 354 9.62 0.64 22.89
N SER A 355 9.60 1.98 22.78
CA SER A 355 10.81 2.78 23.10
C SER A 355 11.28 2.55 24.51
N ARG A 356 12.58 2.25 24.65
CA ARG A 356 13.29 2.05 25.92
C ARG A 356 14.62 2.78 25.85
N GLY A 357 15.11 3.23 26.98
CA GLY A 357 16.44 3.86 27.08
C GLY A 357 17.56 2.93 26.58
N GLY A 358 18.65 3.50 26.13
CA GLY A 358 19.72 2.88 25.37
C GLY A 358 20.01 1.41 25.72
N LEU A 359 19.74 0.54 24.78
CA LEU A 359 20.00 -0.90 24.87
C LEU A 359 21.31 -1.20 24.15
N GLU A 360 22.21 -1.90 24.86
CA GLU A 360 23.52 -2.28 24.33
C GLU A 360 23.83 -3.74 24.67
N GLY A 361 24.71 -4.37 23.87
CA GLY A 361 25.17 -5.71 24.13
C GLY A 361 24.29 -6.82 23.55
N GLU A 362 24.47 -8.02 24.09
CA GLU A 362 23.78 -9.22 23.66
C GLU A 362 22.49 -9.41 24.45
N HIS A 363 21.40 -9.66 23.71
CA HIS A 363 20.07 -9.89 24.27
C HIS A 363 19.41 -11.11 23.61
N GLU A 364 18.41 -11.66 24.30
CA GLU A 364 17.57 -12.73 23.77
C GLU A 364 16.36 -12.15 23.06
N PHE A 365 16.12 -12.60 21.84
CA PHE A 365 14.98 -12.22 21.00
C PHE A 365 14.13 -13.45 20.69
N GLU A 366 12.87 -13.20 20.35
CA GLU A 366 11.96 -14.26 19.94
C GLU A 366 10.96 -13.80 18.88
N PHE A 367 10.46 -14.73 18.08
CA PHE A 367 9.32 -14.52 17.17
C PHE A 367 8.49 -15.80 17.05
N SER A 368 7.22 -15.68 16.63
CA SER A 368 6.39 -16.85 16.33
C SER A 368 6.71 -17.37 14.92
N PRO A 369 6.83 -18.70 14.70
CA PRO A 369 6.95 -19.30 13.36
C PRO A 369 5.87 -18.83 12.37
N SER A 370 4.65 -18.57 12.86
CA SER A 370 3.55 -18.05 12.06
C SER A 370 3.76 -16.63 11.52
N ASP A 371 4.66 -15.85 12.14
CA ASP A 371 4.99 -14.49 11.71
C ASP A 371 6.00 -14.48 10.55
N ALA A 372 6.71 -15.60 10.32
CA ALA A 372 7.62 -15.79 9.19
C ALA A 372 6.84 -16.30 7.96
N VAL A 373 6.41 -15.39 7.13
CA VAL A 373 5.56 -15.66 5.96
C VAL A 373 6.42 -16.05 4.77
N ARG A 374 6.15 -17.21 4.14
CA ARG A 374 6.84 -17.62 2.91
C ARG A 374 6.49 -16.68 1.76
N VAL A 375 7.52 -16.21 1.05
CA VAL A 375 7.38 -15.33 -0.11
C VAL A 375 8.09 -15.91 -1.32
N ARG A 376 7.62 -15.58 -2.52
CA ARG A 376 8.35 -15.90 -3.76
C ARG A 376 9.63 -15.07 -3.80
N ASP A 377 10.76 -15.71 -3.99
CA ASP A 377 12.03 -15.02 -4.21
C ASP A 377 12.06 -14.52 -5.67
N GLY A 378 11.91 -13.22 -5.86
CA GLY A 378 11.91 -12.59 -7.18
C GLY A 378 13.31 -12.40 -7.79
N LEU A 379 14.31 -13.12 -7.30
CA LEU A 379 15.67 -13.12 -7.82
C LEU A 379 15.86 -14.17 -8.92
N ASN A 380 15.09 -14.06 -10.01
CA ASN A 380 15.52 -14.55 -11.31
C ASN A 380 15.53 -13.36 -12.26
N SER A 381 16.73 -12.95 -12.61
CA SER A 381 17.16 -11.95 -13.58
C SER A 381 17.50 -10.57 -13.02
N GLU A 382 18.76 -10.29 -13.27
CA GLU A 382 19.50 -9.04 -13.28
C GLU A 382 20.30 -8.72 -12.00
N LEU A 383 21.47 -9.38 -11.95
CA LEU A 383 22.76 -8.77 -11.65
C LEU A 383 23.47 -8.47 -12.96
#